data_0a223e5fe5c2b8813fb6b52a4b79b0f2
#
_entry.id   0a223e5fe5c2b8813fb6b52a4b79b0f2
#
_cell.length_a   1.000
_cell.length_b   1.000
_cell.length_c   1.000
_cell.angle_alpha   90.00
_cell.angle_beta   90.00
_cell.angle_gamma   90.00
#
_symmetry.space_group_name_H-M   'P 1'
#
loop_
_entity.id
_entity.type
_entity.pdbx_description
1 polymer ?
#
loop_
_entity_poly.entity_id
_entity_poly.type
_entity_poly.pdbx_seq_one_letter_code
_entity_poly.pdbx_strand_id
1 'polypeptide(L)'
;MFFKYRELLGDTDFTLFVETVTLGQMNDFREYVTNEYLLSQEYPDFYTPRMLINHKPKPLSNTTVINIMNLFCTFLHWCKRMKYSDNEVYVVYGCKEPTYGDPFYLTSEERNVLYDADLSDSPKLVVIRDIFVFHCYVGCRVGDLYRLTKENIKDGFLEYMPQKTKKCQAKTVRVPLHEKAVRILERYDADANADKLLPFKPIHTYNLGIRELLKHCGIDRMVTILDTHGYNTVQRPLYEVASSHTARKTFVGNLYKQVPDPNLIASMSGHVEGSRAFRRYRTIDDDMKRKLVEMIN
;
A
#
# COMPACT_ATOMS: atom_id res chain seq x y z
N MET A 1 3.20 -14.50 -21.87
CA MET A 1 4.56 -14.11 -22.29
C MET A 1 5.57 -15.23 -22.06
N PHE A 2 5.60 -15.89 -20.87
CA PHE A 2 6.57 -16.97 -20.56
C PHE A 2 6.62 -18.11 -21.60
N PHE A 3 5.50 -18.65 -22.02
CA PHE A 3 5.46 -19.69 -23.09
C PHE A 3 6.12 -19.22 -24.39
N LYS A 4 5.82 -18.00 -24.83
CA LYS A 4 6.42 -17.42 -26.03
C LYS A 4 7.93 -17.18 -25.88
N TYR A 5 8.39 -16.88 -24.68
CA TYR A 5 9.81 -16.78 -24.39
C TYR A 5 10.51 -18.15 -24.48
N ARG A 6 9.86 -19.23 -24.03
CA ARG A 6 10.40 -20.59 -24.21
C ARG A 6 10.51 -20.97 -25.67
N GLU A 7 9.51 -20.60 -26.49
CA GLU A 7 9.58 -20.78 -27.95
C GLU A 7 10.79 -20.03 -28.58
N LEU A 8 11.07 -18.80 -28.12
CA LEU A 8 12.24 -18.02 -28.56
C LEU A 8 13.56 -18.74 -28.24
N LEU A 9 13.64 -19.45 -27.13
CA LEU A 9 14.79 -20.25 -26.73
C LEU A 9 14.89 -21.62 -27.48
N GLY A 10 13.99 -21.89 -28.42
CA GLY A 10 13.97 -23.14 -29.17
C GLY A 10 13.15 -24.26 -28.55
N ASP A 11 12.49 -24.02 -27.43
CA ASP A 11 11.61 -24.98 -26.74
C ASP A 11 10.16 -24.78 -27.23
N THR A 12 9.92 -25.14 -28.49
CA THR A 12 8.65 -24.89 -29.18
C THR A 12 7.49 -25.73 -28.65
N ASP A 13 7.79 -26.87 -28.05
CA ASP A 13 6.80 -27.80 -27.50
C ASP A 13 6.55 -27.60 -25.99
N PHE A 14 7.10 -26.52 -25.41
CA PHE A 14 6.96 -26.24 -23.99
C PHE A 14 5.49 -26.06 -23.57
N THR A 15 5.06 -26.89 -22.68
CA THR A 15 3.72 -26.88 -22.08
C THR A 15 3.80 -27.01 -20.57
N LEU A 16 2.82 -26.43 -19.86
CA LEU A 16 2.63 -26.61 -18.43
C LEU A 16 1.27 -27.28 -18.20
N PHE A 17 1.31 -28.55 -17.85
CA PHE A 17 0.12 -29.26 -17.41
C PHE A 17 0.06 -29.28 -15.89
N VAL A 18 -1.12 -29.06 -15.33
CA VAL A 18 -1.31 -29.02 -13.87
C VAL A 18 -0.99 -30.38 -13.22
N GLU A 19 -1.15 -31.45 -13.98
CA GLU A 19 -0.88 -32.82 -13.54
C GLU A 19 0.61 -33.14 -13.41
N THR A 20 1.44 -32.51 -14.25
CA THR A 20 2.87 -32.89 -14.39
C THR A 20 3.84 -31.74 -14.15
N VAL A 21 3.35 -30.55 -13.74
CA VAL A 21 4.24 -29.43 -13.45
C VAL A 21 5.26 -29.81 -12.37
N THR A 22 6.53 -29.55 -12.65
CA THR A 22 7.66 -29.91 -11.81
C THR A 22 8.18 -28.71 -11.01
N LEU A 23 8.95 -28.99 -9.98
CA LEU A 23 9.67 -27.95 -9.21
C LEU A 23 10.65 -27.15 -10.10
N GLY A 24 11.31 -27.80 -11.08
CA GLY A 24 12.16 -27.15 -12.07
C GLY A 24 11.39 -26.10 -12.87
N GLN A 25 10.24 -26.49 -13.44
CA GLN A 25 9.40 -25.56 -14.21
C GLN A 25 8.85 -24.39 -13.37
N MET A 26 8.55 -24.60 -12.10
CA MET A 26 8.18 -23.51 -11.19
C MET A 26 9.33 -22.55 -10.94
N ASN A 27 10.56 -23.07 -10.79
CA ASN A 27 11.76 -22.23 -10.63
C ASN A 27 12.09 -21.47 -11.91
N ASP A 28 11.99 -22.10 -13.10
CA ASP A 28 12.16 -21.45 -14.40
C ASP A 28 11.16 -20.28 -14.56
N PHE A 29 9.92 -20.49 -14.20
CA PHE A 29 8.91 -19.44 -14.23
C PHE A 29 9.24 -18.30 -13.26
N ARG A 30 9.68 -18.62 -12.06
CA ARG A 30 10.12 -17.61 -11.07
C ARG A 30 11.31 -16.80 -11.61
N GLU A 31 12.30 -17.47 -12.19
CA GLU A 31 13.47 -16.81 -12.77
C GLU A 31 13.08 -15.90 -13.93
N TYR A 32 12.21 -16.37 -14.81
CA TYR A 32 11.65 -15.57 -15.88
C TYR A 32 10.96 -14.29 -15.34
N VAL A 33 10.05 -14.43 -14.38
CA VAL A 33 9.31 -13.30 -13.79
C VAL A 33 10.28 -12.30 -13.12
N THR A 34 11.34 -12.80 -12.49
CA THR A 34 12.34 -11.96 -11.83
C THR A 34 13.15 -11.14 -12.84
N ASN A 35 13.49 -11.74 -13.99
CA ASN A 35 14.42 -11.20 -14.97
C ASN A 35 13.75 -10.66 -16.25
N GLU A 36 12.42 -10.69 -16.37
CA GLU A 36 11.69 -10.29 -17.57
C GLU A 36 12.09 -8.89 -18.07
N TYR A 37 12.40 -7.96 -17.16
CA TYR A 37 12.85 -6.63 -17.54
C TYR A 37 14.21 -6.63 -18.24
N LEU A 38 15.15 -7.52 -17.87
CA LEU A 38 16.44 -7.71 -18.56
C LEU A 38 16.24 -8.38 -19.90
N LEU A 39 15.42 -9.44 -19.94
CA LEU A 39 15.08 -10.14 -21.17
C LEU A 39 14.43 -9.21 -22.20
N SER A 40 13.61 -8.25 -21.75
CA SER A 40 13.00 -7.26 -22.63
C SER A 40 14.01 -6.28 -23.25
N GLN A 41 15.19 -6.12 -22.64
CA GLN A 41 16.30 -5.32 -23.18
C GLN A 41 17.18 -6.16 -24.10
N GLU A 42 17.36 -7.43 -23.78
CA GLU A 42 18.17 -8.39 -24.55
C GLU A 42 17.47 -8.81 -25.85
N TYR A 43 16.13 -8.97 -25.82
CA TYR A 43 15.32 -9.40 -26.96
C TYR A 43 14.26 -8.36 -27.37
N PRO A 44 14.65 -7.13 -27.76
CA PRO A 44 13.71 -6.04 -28.03
C PRO A 44 12.74 -6.37 -29.17
N ASP A 45 13.20 -7.04 -30.22
CA ASP A 45 12.37 -7.42 -31.39
C ASP A 45 11.29 -8.44 -31.03
N PHE A 46 11.54 -9.27 -30.01
CA PHE A 46 10.56 -10.21 -29.49
C PHE A 46 9.52 -9.49 -28.63
N TYR A 47 9.96 -8.58 -27.75
CA TYR A 47 9.08 -7.94 -26.77
C TYR A 47 8.25 -6.80 -27.38
N THR A 48 8.83 -5.94 -28.21
CA THR A 48 8.18 -4.73 -28.73
C THR A 48 6.83 -4.99 -29.41
N PRO A 49 6.67 -5.99 -30.30
CA PRO A 49 5.38 -6.26 -30.95
C PRO A 49 4.32 -6.83 -30.00
N ARG A 50 4.73 -7.37 -28.87
CA ARG A 50 3.87 -8.08 -27.90
C ARG A 50 3.48 -7.25 -26.69
N MET A 51 4.10 -6.08 -26.53
CA MET A 51 3.78 -5.14 -25.46
C MET A 51 2.66 -4.20 -25.87
N LEU A 52 1.74 -3.94 -24.94
CA LEU A 52 0.90 -2.76 -25.04
C LEU A 52 1.79 -1.51 -24.96
N ILE A 53 1.48 -0.50 -25.77
CA ILE A 53 2.29 0.70 -26.07
C ILE A 53 2.97 1.38 -24.87
N ASN A 54 2.55 1.13 -23.63
CA ASN A 54 3.09 1.75 -22.42
C ASN A 54 3.54 0.75 -21.33
N HIS A 55 3.64 -0.54 -21.64
CA HIS A 55 3.97 -1.58 -20.66
C HIS A 55 5.31 -2.26 -20.91
N LYS A 56 6.40 -1.48 -20.85
CA LYS A 56 7.73 -2.10 -20.78
C LYS A 56 7.88 -2.81 -19.42
N PRO A 57 8.38 -4.06 -19.41
CA PRO A 57 8.71 -4.74 -18.18
C PRO A 57 9.63 -3.88 -17.30
N LYS A 58 9.36 -3.83 -16.02
CA LYS A 58 10.17 -3.11 -15.03
C LYS A 58 10.69 -4.11 -14.02
N PRO A 59 11.84 -3.82 -13.37
CA PRO A 59 12.29 -4.64 -12.26
C PRO A 59 11.18 -4.83 -11.23
N LEU A 60 10.85 -6.07 -10.91
CA LEU A 60 9.87 -6.41 -9.88
C LEU A 60 10.55 -6.53 -8.52
N SER A 61 9.87 -6.07 -7.48
CA SER A 61 10.34 -6.33 -6.12
C SER A 61 10.21 -7.82 -5.78
N ASN A 62 11.11 -8.32 -4.93
CA ASN A 62 11.03 -9.69 -4.42
C ASN A 62 9.64 -10.02 -3.85
N THR A 63 9.04 -9.07 -3.13
CA THR A 63 7.65 -9.19 -2.63
C THR A 63 6.66 -9.44 -3.76
N THR A 64 6.81 -8.75 -4.90
CA THR A 64 5.92 -8.95 -6.06
C THR A 64 6.14 -10.33 -6.69
N VAL A 65 7.39 -10.75 -6.87
CA VAL A 65 7.73 -12.10 -7.38
C VAL A 65 7.14 -13.17 -6.45
N ILE A 66 7.34 -13.06 -5.14
CA ILE A 66 6.78 -13.99 -4.15
C ILE A 66 5.24 -14.03 -4.25
N ASN A 67 4.57 -12.89 -4.41
CA ASN A 67 3.11 -12.87 -4.54
C ASN A 67 2.62 -13.54 -5.83
N ILE A 68 3.34 -13.39 -6.95
CA ILE A 68 3.03 -14.08 -8.21
C ILE A 68 3.17 -15.61 -8.02
N MET A 69 4.26 -16.05 -7.39
CA MET A 69 4.49 -17.47 -7.13
C MET A 69 3.46 -18.05 -6.15
N ASN A 70 3.10 -17.30 -5.11
CA ASN A 70 2.05 -17.71 -4.18
C ASN A 70 0.68 -17.81 -4.85
N LEU A 71 0.39 -16.95 -5.83
CA LEU A 71 -0.82 -17.06 -6.64
C LEU A 71 -0.80 -18.35 -7.48
N PHE A 72 0.34 -18.69 -8.06
CA PHE A 72 0.52 -19.93 -8.82
C PHE A 72 0.35 -21.16 -7.90
N CYS A 73 1.00 -21.17 -6.73
CA CYS A 73 0.78 -22.22 -5.72
C CYS A 73 -0.70 -22.35 -5.30
N THR A 74 -1.38 -21.22 -5.11
CA THR A 74 -2.80 -21.19 -4.76
C THR A 74 -3.66 -21.81 -5.87
N PHE A 75 -3.33 -21.53 -7.13
CA PHE A 75 -4.00 -22.15 -8.28
C PHE A 75 -3.80 -23.66 -8.31
N LEU A 76 -2.58 -24.15 -8.14
CA LEU A 76 -2.29 -25.60 -8.10
C LEU A 76 -3.00 -26.28 -6.93
N HIS A 77 -3.01 -25.67 -5.75
CA HIS A 77 -3.77 -26.17 -4.62
C HIS A 77 -5.28 -26.21 -4.90
N TRP A 78 -5.82 -25.21 -5.59
CA TRP A 78 -7.21 -25.21 -6.03
C TRP A 78 -7.48 -26.35 -7.02
N CYS A 79 -6.60 -26.60 -7.99
CA CYS A 79 -6.70 -27.71 -8.94
C CYS A 79 -6.80 -29.06 -8.21
N LYS A 80 -5.95 -29.30 -7.21
CA LYS A 80 -6.02 -30.50 -6.38
C LYS A 80 -7.36 -30.60 -5.64
N ARG A 81 -7.79 -29.53 -4.98
CA ARG A 81 -9.07 -29.52 -4.26
C ARG A 81 -10.25 -29.81 -5.16
N MET A 82 -10.20 -29.35 -6.42
CA MET A 82 -11.24 -29.58 -7.44
C MET A 82 -11.07 -30.90 -8.19
N LYS A 83 -10.07 -31.73 -7.81
CA LYS A 83 -9.75 -33.03 -8.43
C LYS A 83 -9.37 -32.95 -9.91
N TYR A 84 -8.80 -31.82 -10.35
CA TYR A 84 -8.19 -31.68 -11.68
C TYR A 84 -6.78 -32.25 -11.73
N SER A 85 -6.09 -32.39 -10.60
CA SER A 85 -4.72 -32.90 -10.50
C SER A 85 -4.44 -33.38 -9.08
N ASP A 86 -3.65 -34.44 -8.96
CA ASP A 86 -3.11 -34.92 -7.67
C ASP A 86 -1.70 -34.37 -7.38
N ASN A 87 -1.17 -33.52 -8.26
CA ASN A 87 0.17 -32.96 -8.13
C ASN A 87 0.25 -31.97 -6.97
N GLU A 88 1.15 -32.23 -6.03
CA GLU A 88 1.41 -31.41 -4.84
C GLU A 88 2.73 -30.64 -4.89
N VAL A 89 3.26 -30.39 -6.08
CA VAL A 89 4.53 -29.65 -6.25
C VAL A 89 4.56 -28.32 -5.50
N TYR A 90 3.40 -27.66 -5.35
CA TYR A 90 3.27 -26.43 -4.58
C TYR A 90 3.63 -26.59 -3.09
N VAL A 91 3.46 -27.80 -2.51
CA VAL A 91 3.88 -28.11 -1.13
C VAL A 91 5.40 -28.16 -1.06
N VAL A 92 6.02 -28.85 -2.04
CA VAL A 92 7.49 -28.99 -2.13
C VAL A 92 8.13 -27.61 -2.41
N TYR A 93 7.53 -26.81 -3.29
CA TYR A 93 8.02 -25.46 -3.60
C TYR A 93 7.99 -24.56 -2.35
N GLY A 94 7.00 -24.70 -1.51
CA GLY A 94 6.81 -23.94 -0.28
C GLY A 94 6.48 -22.47 -0.55
N CYS A 95 5.29 -22.04 -0.22
CA CYS A 95 4.89 -20.63 -0.33
C CYS A 95 5.72 -19.78 0.63
N LYS A 96 6.48 -18.80 0.09
CA LYS A 96 7.29 -17.89 0.90
C LYS A 96 6.46 -16.73 1.41
N GLU A 97 6.81 -16.24 2.61
CA GLU A 97 6.24 -15.01 3.12
C GLU A 97 6.92 -13.79 2.46
N PRO A 98 6.15 -12.82 1.97
CA PRO A 98 6.70 -11.57 1.46
C PRO A 98 7.40 -10.80 2.58
N THR A 99 8.61 -10.31 2.30
CA THR A 99 9.33 -9.42 3.21
C THR A 99 8.86 -7.99 3.02
N TYR A 100 8.64 -7.29 4.11
CA TYR A 100 8.23 -5.90 4.12
C TYR A 100 9.16 -5.09 5.03
N GLY A 101 9.51 -3.89 4.60
CA GLY A 101 10.24 -2.93 5.45
C GLY A 101 9.36 -2.39 6.57
N ASP A 102 10.00 -1.74 7.54
CA ASP A 102 9.31 -1.08 8.63
C ASP A 102 8.41 0.07 8.12
N PRO A 103 7.22 0.25 8.68
CA PRO A 103 6.35 1.32 8.27
C PRO A 103 6.89 2.68 8.74
N PHE A 104 7.14 3.57 7.81
CA PHE A 104 7.39 4.99 8.10
C PHE A 104 6.08 5.79 8.00
N TYR A 105 5.95 6.84 8.81
CA TYR A 105 4.78 7.73 8.85
C TYR A 105 5.18 9.10 9.39
N LEU A 106 4.34 10.11 9.23
CA LEU A 106 4.56 11.44 9.79
C LEU A 106 4.35 11.45 11.31
N THR A 107 5.18 12.17 12.03
CA THR A 107 4.88 12.47 13.43
C THR A 107 3.70 13.44 13.54
N SER A 108 3.17 13.64 14.74
CA SER A 108 2.12 14.64 14.99
C SER A 108 2.59 16.06 14.71
N GLU A 109 3.85 16.35 15.02
CA GLU A 109 4.52 17.61 14.76
C GLU A 109 4.65 17.86 13.26
N GLU A 110 5.19 16.90 12.49
CA GLU A 110 5.30 16.98 11.03
C GLU A 110 3.93 17.20 10.36
N ARG A 111 2.89 16.48 10.80
CA ARG A 111 1.52 16.71 10.33
C ARG A 111 1.02 18.12 10.65
N ASN A 112 1.33 18.67 11.83
CA ASN A 112 0.94 20.02 12.20
C ASN A 112 1.72 21.06 11.37
N VAL A 113 3.01 20.86 11.09
CA VAL A 113 3.77 21.71 10.16
C VAL A 113 3.07 21.79 8.79
N LEU A 114 2.59 20.65 8.26
CA LEU A 114 1.82 20.66 7.01
C LEU A 114 0.52 21.45 7.13
N TYR A 115 -0.22 21.24 8.22
CA TYR A 115 -1.52 21.93 8.42
C TYR A 115 -1.36 23.44 8.47
N ASP A 116 -0.32 23.93 9.15
CA ASP A 116 -0.07 25.35 9.42
C ASP A 116 0.81 26.01 8.31
N ALA A 117 1.27 25.23 7.29
CA ALA A 117 2.12 25.74 6.23
C ALA A 117 1.44 26.87 5.43
N ASP A 118 2.18 27.97 5.24
CA ASP A 118 1.80 29.00 4.27
C ASP A 118 2.13 28.51 2.85
N LEU A 119 1.10 28.36 2.04
CA LEU A 119 1.16 27.91 0.65
C LEU A 119 0.49 28.93 -0.28
N SER A 120 0.52 30.20 0.09
CA SER A 120 -0.10 31.29 -0.67
C SER A 120 0.49 31.43 -2.09
N ASP A 121 1.75 31.06 -2.27
CA ASP A 121 2.47 31.02 -3.55
C ASP A 121 2.15 29.76 -4.39
N SER A 122 1.51 28.76 -3.80
CA SER A 122 1.29 27.44 -4.42
C SER A 122 -0.15 26.92 -4.23
N PRO A 123 -1.17 27.53 -4.86
CA PRO A 123 -2.59 27.18 -4.64
C PRO A 123 -2.92 25.71 -4.89
N LYS A 124 -2.16 25.05 -5.78
CA LYS A 124 -2.31 23.60 -6.04
C LYS A 124 -1.94 22.75 -4.82
N LEU A 125 -0.91 23.19 -4.07
CA LEU A 125 -0.47 22.49 -2.87
C LEU A 125 -1.42 22.71 -1.70
N VAL A 126 -2.16 23.81 -1.64
CA VAL A 126 -3.22 24.04 -0.63
C VAL A 126 -4.25 22.90 -0.66
N VAL A 127 -4.76 22.58 -1.84
CA VAL A 127 -5.75 21.50 -1.99
C VAL A 127 -5.14 20.14 -1.62
N ILE A 128 -3.90 19.86 -2.05
CA ILE A 128 -3.19 18.61 -1.71
C ILE A 128 -2.97 18.51 -0.21
N ARG A 129 -2.54 19.60 0.44
CA ARG A 129 -2.36 19.69 1.89
C ARG A 129 -3.64 19.36 2.62
N ASP A 130 -4.73 19.99 2.25
CA ASP A 130 -6.01 19.83 2.93
C ASP A 130 -6.52 18.39 2.80
N ILE A 131 -6.45 17.79 1.59
CA ILE A 131 -6.81 16.38 1.40
C ILE A 131 -5.87 15.46 2.22
N PHE A 132 -4.56 15.71 2.23
CA PHE A 132 -3.60 14.84 2.88
C PHE A 132 -3.67 14.92 4.40
N VAL A 133 -3.77 16.13 4.95
CA VAL A 133 -3.91 16.32 6.39
C VAL A 133 -5.25 15.75 6.90
N PHE A 134 -6.36 16.00 6.19
CA PHE A 134 -7.63 15.35 6.49
C PHE A 134 -7.49 13.82 6.47
N HIS A 135 -6.86 13.28 5.44
CA HIS A 135 -6.60 11.83 5.33
C HIS A 135 -5.77 11.29 6.50
N CYS A 136 -4.80 12.06 7.01
CA CYS A 136 -4.03 11.72 8.21
C CYS A 136 -4.86 11.70 9.49
N TYR A 137 -5.98 12.44 9.55
CA TYR A 137 -6.88 12.44 10.70
C TYR A 137 -7.95 11.36 10.66
N VAL A 138 -8.27 10.81 9.48
CA VAL A 138 -9.33 9.79 9.34
C VAL A 138 -8.80 8.39 9.02
N GLY A 139 -7.59 8.27 8.51
CA GLY A 139 -6.88 7.02 8.34
C GLY A 139 -7.51 5.98 7.41
N CYS A 140 -8.54 6.33 6.63
CA CYS A 140 -9.20 5.41 5.70
C CYS A 140 -8.27 5.00 4.55
N ARG A 141 -8.63 3.99 3.76
CA ARG A 141 -7.91 3.70 2.52
C ARG A 141 -8.24 4.75 1.47
N VAL A 142 -7.28 5.09 0.60
CA VAL A 142 -7.49 6.11 -0.45
C VAL A 142 -8.68 5.80 -1.36
N GLY A 143 -8.94 4.52 -1.65
CA GLY A 143 -10.12 4.13 -2.41
C GLY A 143 -11.44 4.34 -1.67
N ASP A 144 -11.42 4.28 -0.33
CA ASP A 144 -12.57 4.63 0.50
C ASP A 144 -12.68 6.15 0.61
N LEU A 145 -11.57 6.88 0.83
CA LEU A 145 -11.50 8.35 0.88
C LEU A 145 -12.20 9.00 -0.33
N TYR A 146 -11.92 8.51 -1.53
CA TYR A 146 -12.46 9.06 -2.78
C TYR A 146 -13.97 8.82 -2.98
N ARG A 147 -14.58 8.03 -2.11
CA ARG A 147 -16.02 7.76 -2.11
C ARG A 147 -16.79 8.58 -1.09
N LEU A 148 -16.06 9.23 -0.16
CA LEU A 148 -16.69 10.01 0.89
C LEU A 148 -17.46 11.19 0.32
N THR A 149 -18.65 11.37 0.85
CA THR A 149 -19.59 12.45 0.57
C THR A 149 -19.90 13.18 1.87
N LYS A 150 -20.61 14.31 1.81
CA LYS A 150 -21.07 15.03 3.00
C LYS A 150 -21.98 14.16 3.89
N GLU A 151 -22.72 13.21 3.31
CA GLU A 151 -23.57 12.26 4.04
C GLU A 151 -22.82 11.31 4.98
N ASN A 152 -21.50 11.14 4.75
CA ASN A 152 -20.66 10.34 5.63
C ASN A 152 -20.31 11.05 6.94
N ILE A 153 -20.61 12.34 7.07
CA ILE A 153 -20.38 13.10 8.30
C ILE A 153 -21.68 13.12 9.10
N LYS A 154 -21.65 12.54 10.31
CA LYS A 154 -22.81 12.45 11.21
C LYS A 154 -22.36 12.69 12.64
N ASP A 155 -23.00 13.65 13.30
CA ASP A 155 -22.78 13.95 14.73
C ASP A 155 -21.30 14.12 15.12
N GLY A 156 -20.50 14.78 14.27
CA GLY A 156 -19.05 14.96 14.48
C GLY A 156 -18.19 13.72 14.18
N PHE A 157 -18.75 12.69 13.56
CA PHE A 157 -18.05 11.49 13.16
C PHE A 157 -18.04 11.31 11.63
N LEU A 158 -16.97 10.74 11.12
CA LEU A 158 -16.93 10.16 9.79
C LEU A 158 -17.38 8.69 9.87
N GLU A 159 -18.44 8.35 9.11
CA GLU A 159 -18.96 6.98 9.02
C GLU A 159 -18.88 6.45 7.60
N TYR A 160 -18.27 5.28 7.43
CA TYR A 160 -18.17 4.63 6.11
C TYR A 160 -17.99 3.11 6.23
N MET A 161 -18.32 2.39 5.15
CA MET A 161 -18.09 0.94 5.05
C MET A 161 -16.90 0.67 4.12
N PRO A 162 -15.78 0.09 4.62
CA PRO A 162 -14.60 -0.19 3.81
C PRO A 162 -14.89 -1.20 2.69
N GLN A 163 -14.62 -0.83 1.44
CA GLN A 163 -14.94 -1.67 0.28
C GLN A 163 -14.15 -2.97 0.24
N LYS A 164 -12.88 -2.94 0.63
CA LYS A 164 -12.00 -4.12 0.59
C LYS A 164 -12.49 -5.26 1.51
N THR A 165 -13.12 -4.92 2.62
CA THR A 165 -13.56 -5.90 3.64
C THR A 165 -15.07 -6.13 3.63
N LYS A 166 -15.83 -5.38 2.84
CA LYS A 166 -17.30 -5.45 2.78
C LYS A 166 -17.82 -6.87 2.49
N LYS A 167 -17.15 -7.61 1.62
CA LYS A 167 -17.56 -8.98 1.25
C LYS A 167 -17.30 -10.02 2.35
N CYS A 168 -16.34 -9.77 3.23
CA CYS A 168 -15.94 -10.72 4.30
C CYS A 168 -16.50 -10.31 5.67
N GLN A 169 -16.52 -9.01 5.95
CA GLN A 169 -17.05 -8.42 7.18
C GLN A 169 -17.66 -7.05 6.85
N ALA A 170 -18.97 -6.99 6.77
CA ALA A 170 -19.70 -5.73 6.60
C ALA A 170 -19.74 -4.97 7.95
N LYS A 171 -18.62 -4.29 8.29
CA LYS A 171 -18.51 -3.49 9.52
C LYS A 171 -18.36 -2.01 9.15
N THR A 172 -19.23 -1.17 9.68
CA THR A 172 -19.11 0.29 9.58
C THR A 172 -17.93 0.76 10.43
N VAL A 173 -17.08 1.57 9.82
CA VAL A 173 -16.02 2.30 10.51
C VAL A 173 -16.56 3.65 10.91
N ARG A 174 -16.32 4.03 12.17
CA ARG A 174 -16.74 5.31 12.75
C ARG A 174 -15.54 5.99 13.37
N VAL A 175 -15.18 7.18 12.87
CA VAL A 175 -14.00 7.93 13.30
C VAL A 175 -14.44 9.30 13.79
N PRO A 176 -14.18 9.67 15.06
CA PRO A 176 -14.47 11.02 15.54
C PRO A 176 -13.58 12.02 14.79
N LEU A 177 -14.17 13.11 14.34
CA LEU A 177 -13.43 14.15 13.62
C LEU A 177 -12.68 15.05 14.59
N HIS A 178 -11.37 15.15 14.39
CA HIS A 178 -10.55 16.14 15.07
C HIS A 178 -10.91 17.56 14.59
N GLU A 179 -10.82 18.58 15.45
CA GLU A 179 -11.15 19.97 15.09
C GLU A 179 -10.46 20.50 13.83
N LYS A 180 -9.18 20.14 13.61
CA LYS A 180 -8.45 20.51 12.39
C LYS A 180 -9.04 19.84 11.14
N ALA A 181 -9.56 18.62 11.25
CA ALA A 181 -10.26 17.94 10.15
C ALA A 181 -11.58 18.65 9.83
N VAL A 182 -12.33 19.06 10.87
CA VAL A 182 -13.57 19.85 10.71
C VAL A 182 -13.28 21.17 10.01
N ARG A 183 -12.29 21.93 10.47
CA ARG A 183 -11.88 23.20 9.86
C ARG A 183 -11.45 23.06 8.39
N ILE A 184 -10.85 21.92 8.01
CA ILE A 184 -10.55 21.63 6.60
C ILE A 184 -11.86 21.47 5.83
N LEU A 185 -12.81 20.68 6.32
CA LEU A 185 -14.10 20.49 5.63
C LEU A 185 -14.87 21.79 5.44
N GLU A 186 -14.89 22.67 6.45
CA GLU A 186 -15.53 24.00 6.40
C GLU A 186 -15.02 24.87 5.25
N ARG A 187 -13.73 24.73 4.87
CA ARG A 187 -13.15 25.47 3.72
C ARG A 187 -13.80 25.09 2.37
N TYR A 188 -14.35 23.90 2.29
CA TYR A 188 -14.94 23.33 1.05
C TYR A 188 -16.46 23.18 1.13
N ASP A 189 -17.09 23.64 2.20
CA ASP A 189 -18.55 23.49 2.39
C ASP A 189 -19.38 24.41 1.52
N ALA A 190 -18.79 25.53 1.09
CA ALA A 190 -19.48 26.52 0.22
C ALA A 190 -19.81 25.99 -1.18
N ASP A 191 -19.19 24.89 -1.64
CA ASP A 191 -19.53 24.24 -2.90
C ASP A 191 -20.74 23.30 -2.72
N ALA A 192 -21.94 23.90 -2.74
CA ALA A 192 -23.20 23.19 -2.54
C ALA A 192 -23.47 22.11 -3.61
N ASN A 193 -22.78 22.17 -4.76
CA ASN A 193 -22.94 21.22 -5.88
C ASN A 193 -21.94 20.06 -5.85
N ALA A 194 -21.00 20.05 -4.89
CA ALA A 194 -20.02 18.99 -4.80
C ALA A 194 -20.58 17.80 -3.99
N ASP A 195 -20.89 16.69 -4.67
CA ASP A 195 -21.23 15.41 -4.00
C ASP A 195 -20.11 14.89 -3.12
N LYS A 196 -18.85 15.22 -3.47
CA LYS A 196 -17.68 14.74 -2.78
C LYS A 196 -17.32 15.60 -1.58
N LEU A 197 -16.78 14.95 -0.55
CA LEU A 197 -16.39 15.60 0.70
C LEU A 197 -15.26 16.62 0.52
N LEU A 198 -14.32 16.38 -0.41
CA LEU A 198 -13.19 17.24 -0.75
C LEU A 198 -12.94 17.21 -2.26
N PRO A 199 -12.24 18.19 -2.85
CA PRO A 199 -11.92 18.25 -4.27
C PRO A 199 -10.80 17.26 -4.66
N PHE A 200 -11.07 15.97 -4.54
CA PHE A 200 -10.12 14.88 -4.76
C PHE A 200 -9.46 14.97 -6.14
N LYS A 201 -8.17 14.67 -6.17
CA LYS A 201 -7.35 14.62 -7.39
C LYS A 201 -7.10 13.17 -7.82
N PRO A 202 -6.87 12.88 -9.11
CA PRO A 202 -6.46 11.55 -9.54
C PRO A 202 -5.30 11.03 -8.69
N ILE A 203 -5.29 9.72 -8.37
CA ILE A 203 -4.35 9.14 -7.41
C ILE A 203 -2.88 9.41 -7.73
N HIS A 204 -2.53 9.41 -9.02
CA HIS A 204 -1.17 9.73 -9.45
C HIS A 204 -0.81 11.18 -9.10
N THR A 205 -1.65 12.14 -9.46
CA THR A 205 -1.48 13.57 -9.15
C THR A 205 -1.44 13.81 -7.65
N TYR A 206 -2.29 13.13 -6.89
CA TYR A 206 -2.31 13.22 -5.43
C TYR A 206 -0.99 12.74 -4.81
N ASN A 207 -0.47 11.58 -5.25
CA ASN A 207 0.80 11.05 -4.74
C ASN A 207 2.00 11.95 -5.10
N LEU A 208 2.04 12.53 -6.31
CA LEU A 208 3.07 13.48 -6.69
C LEU A 208 2.96 14.75 -5.85
N GLY A 209 1.75 15.28 -5.68
CA GLY A 209 1.51 16.47 -4.86
C GLY A 209 1.88 16.28 -3.39
N ILE A 210 1.66 15.09 -2.80
CA ILE A 210 2.12 14.77 -1.44
C ILE A 210 3.64 14.91 -1.34
N ARG A 211 4.39 14.37 -2.30
CA ARG A 211 5.86 14.44 -2.31
C ARG A 211 6.35 15.87 -2.43
N GLU A 212 5.74 16.63 -3.34
CA GLU A 212 6.04 18.04 -3.53
C GLU A 212 5.72 18.85 -2.27
N LEU A 213 4.57 18.63 -1.65
CA LEU A 213 4.16 19.26 -0.40
C LEU A 213 5.15 18.99 0.74
N LEU A 214 5.54 17.74 0.97
CA LEU A 214 6.48 17.39 2.02
C LEU A 214 7.84 18.05 1.78
N LYS A 215 8.32 18.05 0.55
CA LYS A 215 9.58 18.70 0.16
C LYS A 215 9.50 20.21 0.38
N HIS A 216 8.41 20.85 -0.03
CA HIS A 216 8.18 22.29 0.15
C HIS A 216 8.18 22.68 1.64
N CYS A 217 7.58 21.84 2.50
CA CYS A 217 7.52 22.08 3.94
C CYS A 217 8.77 21.60 4.72
N GLY A 218 9.85 21.20 4.05
CA GLY A 218 11.11 20.79 4.69
C GLY A 218 11.01 19.46 5.45
N ILE A 219 10.06 18.59 5.12
CA ILE A 219 9.94 17.26 5.75
C ILE A 219 10.78 16.26 4.94
N ASP A 220 12.09 16.30 5.19
CA ASP A 220 13.12 15.60 4.42
C ASP A 220 13.89 14.53 5.20
N ARG A 221 13.50 14.26 6.45
CA ARG A 221 14.20 13.25 7.26
C ARG A 221 14.32 11.92 6.54
N MET A 222 15.45 11.25 6.75
CA MET A 222 15.75 9.97 6.14
C MET A 222 14.89 8.85 6.76
N VAL A 223 14.37 7.99 5.92
CA VAL A 223 13.63 6.78 6.31
C VAL A 223 14.24 5.56 5.66
N THR A 224 14.25 4.46 6.39
CA THR A 224 14.76 3.19 5.91
C THR A 224 13.65 2.46 5.13
N ILE A 225 13.93 2.11 3.89
CA ILE A 225 13.04 1.30 3.05
C ILE A 225 13.79 0.10 2.51
N LEU A 226 13.07 -0.92 2.05
CA LEU A 226 13.68 -1.98 1.27
C LEU A 226 14.00 -1.47 -0.14
N ASP A 227 15.13 -1.92 -0.69
CA ASP A 227 15.48 -1.68 -2.09
C ASP A 227 14.45 -2.31 -3.04
N THR A 228 14.60 -2.06 -4.34
CA THR A 228 13.67 -2.60 -5.35
C THR A 228 13.63 -4.12 -5.34
N HIS A 229 14.75 -4.78 -5.02
CA HIS A 229 14.82 -6.24 -4.94
C HIS A 229 14.30 -6.78 -3.60
N GLY A 230 14.15 -5.93 -2.56
CA GLY A 230 13.61 -6.29 -1.26
C GLY A 230 14.55 -7.10 -0.37
N TYR A 231 15.85 -7.04 -0.65
CA TYR A 231 16.88 -7.74 0.13
C TYR A 231 17.69 -6.80 1.02
N ASN A 232 17.95 -5.58 0.57
CA ASN A 232 18.75 -4.60 1.28
C ASN A 232 17.89 -3.43 1.75
N THR A 233 18.35 -2.76 2.78
CA THR A 233 17.76 -1.50 3.23
C THR A 233 18.51 -0.33 2.62
N VAL A 234 17.75 0.68 2.18
CA VAL A 234 18.29 1.95 1.67
C VAL A 234 17.64 3.10 2.40
N GLN A 235 18.41 4.17 2.58
CA GLN A 235 17.94 5.43 3.16
C GLN A 235 17.41 6.34 2.04
N ARG A 236 16.20 6.89 2.23
CA ARG A 236 15.60 7.87 1.31
C ARG A 236 14.94 8.98 2.11
N PRO A 237 14.95 10.22 1.62
CA PRO A 237 14.14 11.27 2.22
C PRO A 237 12.66 10.90 2.22
N LEU A 238 11.95 11.22 3.32
CA LEU A 238 10.54 10.86 3.48
C LEU A 238 9.68 11.36 2.31
N TYR A 239 9.95 12.56 1.79
CA TYR A 239 9.19 13.13 0.67
C TYR A 239 9.31 12.31 -0.62
N GLU A 240 10.40 11.58 -0.86
CA GLU A 240 10.54 10.75 -2.08
C GLU A 240 9.64 9.51 -2.07
N VAL A 241 9.38 8.97 -0.89
CA VAL A 241 8.71 7.68 -0.70
C VAL A 241 7.29 7.81 -0.16
N ALA A 242 6.88 9.02 0.21
CA ALA A 242 5.54 9.30 0.69
C ALA A 242 4.47 9.08 -0.38
N SER A 243 3.30 8.69 0.05
CA SER A 243 2.12 8.45 -0.78
C SER A 243 0.84 8.62 0.05
N SER A 244 -0.31 8.49 -0.60
CA SER A 244 -1.61 8.45 0.07
C SER A 244 -1.68 7.40 1.19
N HIS A 245 -0.93 6.31 1.06
CA HIS A 245 -0.87 5.29 2.12
C HIS A 245 -0.12 5.77 3.36
N THR A 246 0.79 6.75 3.21
CA THR A 246 1.49 7.39 4.34
C THR A 246 0.49 8.09 5.28
N ALA A 247 -0.57 8.71 4.76
CA ALA A 247 -1.62 9.31 5.61
C ALA A 247 -2.26 8.29 6.55
N ARG A 248 -2.63 7.11 6.03
CA ARG A 248 -3.18 6.03 6.84
C ARG A 248 -2.17 5.49 7.85
N LYS A 249 -0.90 5.37 7.46
CA LYS A 249 0.18 4.98 8.37
C LYS A 249 0.34 6.02 9.49
N THR A 250 0.26 7.31 9.17
CA THR A 250 0.32 8.43 10.10
C THR A 250 -0.80 8.36 11.14
N PHE A 251 -2.05 8.11 10.70
CA PHE A 251 -3.17 7.93 11.60
C PHE A 251 -2.93 6.79 12.60
N VAL A 252 -2.61 5.61 12.09
CA VAL A 252 -2.43 4.41 12.91
C VAL A 252 -1.20 4.53 13.81
N GLY A 253 -0.06 4.97 13.27
CA GLY A 253 1.19 5.06 14.01
C GLY A 253 1.13 6.05 15.18
N ASN A 254 0.54 7.24 14.97
CA ASN A 254 0.40 8.21 16.04
C ASN A 254 -0.61 7.77 17.11
N LEU A 255 -1.69 7.05 16.74
CA LEU A 255 -2.61 6.49 17.73
C LEU A 255 -1.94 5.42 18.59
N TYR A 256 -1.12 4.55 17.99
CA TYR A 256 -0.40 3.53 18.76
C TYR A 256 0.58 4.11 19.79
N LYS A 257 1.15 5.28 19.52
CA LYS A 257 2.00 5.97 20.50
C LYS A 257 1.24 6.45 21.75
N GLN A 258 -0.05 6.74 21.59
CA GLN A 258 -0.89 7.29 22.65
C GLN A 258 -1.72 6.22 23.35
N VAL A 259 -2.28 5.28 22.59
CA VAL A 259 -3.19 4.25 23.09
C VAL A 259 -2.78 2.90 22.52
N PRO A 260 -2.13 2.03 23.31
CA PRO A 260 -1.64 0.74 22.84
C PRO A 260 -2.75 -0.33 22.70
N ASP A 261 -4.02 0.07 22.57
CA ASP A 261 -5.11 -0.85 22.28
C ASP A 261 -5.30 -1.08 20.77
N PRO A 262 -4.86 -2.24 20.26
CA PRO A 262 -5.00 -2.58 18.86
C PRO A 262 -6.45 -2.67 18.40
N ASN A 263 -7.38 -3.05 19.26
CA ASN A 263 -8.77 -3.27 18.88
C ASN A 263 -9.49 -1.94 18.64
N LEU A 264 -9.23 -0.97 19.51
CA LEU A 264 -9.76 0.37 19.36
C LEU A 264 -9.24 1.02 18.06
N ILE A 265 -7.93 0.95 17.80
CA ILE A 265 -7.32 1.51 16.59
C ILE A 265 -7.81 0.77 15.32
N ALA A 266 -7.97 -0.57 15.39
CA ALA A 266 -8.51 -1.35 14.29
C ALA A 266 -9.95 -0.96 13.96
N SER A 267 -10.79 -0.69 14.97
CA SER A 267 -12.19 -0.26 14.80
C SER A 267 -12.30 1.05 14.02
N MET A 268 -11.40 2.01 14.29
CA MET A 268 -11.38 3.33 13.64
C MET A 268 -10.69 3.29 12.27
N SER A 269 -9.71 2.42 12.07
CA SER A 269 -8.95 2.35 10.82
C SER A 269 -9.51 1.33 9.82
N GLY A 270 -10.49 0.50 10.20
CA GLY A 270 -11.03 -0.56 9.35
C GLY A 270 -10.01 -1.64 9.00
N HIS A 271 -9.06 -1.92 9.92
CA HIS A 271 -8.22 -3.11 9.84
C HIS A 271 -8.97 -4.32 10.40
N VAL A 272 -8.70 -5.48 9.82
CA VAL A 272 -9.12 -6.75 10.43
C VAL A 272 -8.21 -7.00 11.63
N GLU A 273 -8.81 -7.29 12.77
CA GLU A 273 -8.11 -7.64 14.00
C GLU A 273 -7.13 -8.80 13.75
N GLY A 274 -5.93 -8.72 14.33
CA GLY A 274 -4.89 -9.75 14.16
C GLY A 274 -4.28 -9.85 12.76
N SER A 275 -4.70 -9.01 11.79
CA SER A 275 -4.13 -9.06 10.44
C SER A 275 -2.63 -8.74 10.45
N ARG A 276 -1.85 -9.43 9.58
CA ARG A 276 -0.41 -9.19 9.42
C ARG A 276 -0.11 -7.72 9.07
N ALA A 277 -0.95 -7.11 8.23
CA ALA A 277 -0.81 -5.70 7.86
C ALA A 277 -0.92 -4.78 9.07
N PHE A 278 -1.80 -5.11 10.02
CA PHE A 278 -2.02 -4.32 11.21
C PHE A 278 -0.90 -4.52 12.25
N ARG A 279 -0.39 -5.77 12.41
CA ARG A 279 0.74 -6.06 13.31
C ARG A 279 1.99 -5.26 12.98
N ARG A 280 2.22 -4.86 11.73
CA ARG A 280 3.36 -4.04 11.32
C ARG A 280 3.36 -2.63 11.90
N TYR A 281 2.19 -2.11 12.27
CA TYR A 281 2.08 -0.81 12.95
C TYR A 281 2.38 -0.89 14.45
N ARG A 282 2.46 -2.11 15.01
CA ARG A 282 2.88 -2.36 16.39
C ARG A 282 4.40 -2.25 16.57
N THR A 283 5.07 -1.40 15.79
CA THR A 283 6.47 -1.12 16.05
C THR A 283 6.53 -0.44 17.39
N ILE A 284 6.92 -1.20 18.40
CA ILE A 284 7.17 -0.71 19.75
C ILE A 284 8.40 0.19 19.60
N ASP A 285 8.19 1.51 19.58
CA ASP A 285 9.31 2.43 19.51
C ASP A 285 10.07 2.43 20.86
N ASP A 286 11.32 2.90 20.84
CA ASP A 286 12.17 2.83 22.02
C ASP A 286 11.63 3.71 23.15
N ASP A 287 10.86 4.75 22.86
CA ASP A 287 10.21 5.59 23.89
C ASP A 287 9.12 4.82 24.62
N MET A 288 8.36 3.98 23.93
CA MET A 288 7.39 3.07 24.57
C MET A 288 8.10 2.05 25.47
N LYS A 289 9.25 1.50 25.01
CA LYS A 289 10.05 0.55 25.81
C LYS A 289 10.58 1.23 27.07
N ARG A 290 11.09 2.47 26.98
CA ARG A 290 11.56 3.25 28.14
C ARG A 290 10.43 3.48 29.13
N LYS A 291 9.26 3.95 28.67
CA LYS A 291 8.09 4.16 29.53
C LYS A 291 7.65 2.87 30.23
N LEU A 292 7.67 1.72 29.54
CA LEU A 292 7.33 0.45 30.16
C LEU A 292 8.33 0.06 31.26
N VAL A 293 9.63 0.29 31.04
CA VAL A 293 10.66 0.02 32.06
C VAL A 293 10.50 0.96 33.27
N GLU A 294 10.16 2.23 33.05
CA GLU A 294 9.88 3.19 34.14
C GLU A 294 8.66 2.79 35.00
N MET A 295 7.72 2.00 34.47
CA MET A 295 6.57 1.48 35.21
C MET A 295 6.87 0.25 36.07
N ILE A 296 8.05 -0.31 36.02
CA ILE A 296 8.46 -1.49 36.80
C ILE A 296 8.97 -1.12 38.22
N ASN A 297 9.06 0.16 38.55
CA ASN A 297 9.49 0.66 39.89
C ASN A 297 8.35 0.66 40.89
#